data_0e86f43c8b38a314114143bde5c3b434
#
_entry.id   0e86f43c8b38a314114143bde5c3b434
#
_cell.length_a   1.000
_cell.length_b   1.000
_cell.length_c   1.000
_cell.angle_alpha   90.00
_cell.angle_beta   90.00
_cell.angle_gamma   90.00
#
_symmetry.space_group_name_H-M   'P 1'
#
loop_
_entity.id
_entity.type
_entity.pdbx_description
1 polymer ?
#
loop_
_entity_poly.entity_id
_entity_poly.type
_entity_poly.pdbx_seq_one_letter_code
_entity_poly.pdbx_strand_id
1 'polypeptide(L)'
;MNIQALDPITALLLLLGCGYLFQNARLAYSYLWFLKRRRSAILTWRIPKPPLYAFSLGVGVALGLLVFVKVVFIRRQAFGELMMFVYYAYLSPMSLTIGRGFYQDGIWADTAFIPYQEVGGISWREGEQQISLIVISRLRNLARRLNVPGDKYGEARRLLRDKIGEHAIHFTGTGLDLGAHDERDEA
;
A
#
# COMPACT_ATOMS: atom_id res chain seq x y z
N MET A 1 -26.73 29.99 21.86
CA MET A 1 -25.74 29.43 20.92
C MET A 1 -26.51 28.99 19.69
N ASN A 2 -26.64 29.91 18.66
CA ASN A 2 -27.37 29.58 17.44
C ASN A 2 -26.57 28.50 16.67
N ILE A 3 -27.06 27.30 16.66
CA ILE A 3 -26.64 26.28 15.69
C ILE A 3 -27.20 26.74 14.35
N GLN A 4 -26.50 27.65 13.68
CA GLN A 4 -26.75 27.94 12.26
C GLN A 4 -26.61 26.58 11.56
N ALA A 5 -27.69 26.12 10.94
CA ALA A 5 -27.71 24.92 10.15
C ALA A 5 -26.53 25.02 9.16
N LEU A 6 -25.55 24.14 9.30
CA LEU A 6 -24.42 24.07 8.38
C LEU A 6 -24.98 23.91 6.98
N ASP A 7 -24.59 24.79 6.06
CA ASP A 7 -24.91 24.62 4.65
C ASP A 7 -24.57 23.19 4.23
N PRO A 8 -25.47 22.47 3.55
CA PRO A 8 -25.28 21.06 3.18
C PRO A 8 -23.95 20.78 2.46
N ILE A 9 -23.49 21.72 1.66
CA ILE A 9 -22.19 21.61 0.95
C ILE A 9 -21.04 21.66 1.95
N THR A 10 -21.11 22.57 2.92
CA THR A 10 -20.07 22.69 3.96
C THR A 10 -20.06 21.44 4.85
N ALA A 11 -21.21 20.89 5.19
CA ALA A 11 -21.31 19.64 5.95
C ALA A 11 -20.70 18.46 5.19
N LEU A 12 -20.97 18.35 3.89
CA LEU A 12 -20.41 17.32 3.02
C LEU A 12 -18.87 17.44 2.91
N LEU A 13 -18.36 18.67 2.74
CA LEU A 13 -16.92 18.90 2.67
C LEU A 13 -16.21 18.58 3.99
N LEU A 14 -16.85 18.85 5.12
CA LEU A 14 -16.33 18.45 6.44
C LEU A 14 -16.27 16.93 6.58
N LEU A 15 -17.32 16.23 6.19
CA LEU A 15 -17.37 14.76 6.23
C LEU A 15 -16.27 14.15 5.35
N LEU A 16 -16.14 14.62 4.11
CA LEU A 16 -15.08 14.21 3.20
C LEU A 16 -13.70 14.52 3.80
N GLY A 17 -13.51 15.71 4.38
CA GLY A 17 -12.28 16.11 5.04
C GLY A 17 -11.89 15.16 6.16
N CYS A 18 -12.84 14.73 7.00
CA CYS A 18 -12.58 13.74 8.05
C CYS A 18 -12.16 12.38 7.46
N GLY A 19 -12.82 11.92 6.39
CA GLY A 19 -12.43 10.70 5.68
C GLY A 19 -11.01 10.78 5.12
N TYR A 20 -10.67 11.87 4.45
CA TYR A 20 -9.33 12.10 3.94
C TYR A 20 -8.29 12.31 5.04
N LEU A 21 -8.64 12.93 6.17
CA LEU A 21 -7.73 13.04 7.32
C LEU A 21 -7.31 11.65 7.81
N PHE A 22 -8.27 10.73 7.96
CA PHE A 22 -7.97 9.35 8.36
C PHE A 22 -7.08 8.65 7.33
N GLN A 23 -7.40 8.78 6.05
CA GLN A 23 -6.61 8.19 4.97
C GLN A 23 -5.19 8.79 4.90
N ASN A 24 -5.06 10.10 5.07
CA ASN A 24 -3.78 10.79 5.14
C ASN A 24 -2.93 10.30 6.30
N ALA A 25 -3.51 10.17 7.49
CA ALA A 25 -2.81 9.64 8.66
C ALA A 25 -2.31 8.21 8.43
N ARG A 26 -3.14 7.36 7.82
CA ARG A 26 -2.77 5.97 7.48
C ARG A 26 -1.62 5.92 6.48
N LEU A 27 -1.66 6.72 5.40
CA LEU A 27 -0.59 6.76 4.40
C LEU A 27 0.71 7.32 4.97
N ALA A 28 0.62 8.41 5.74
CA ALA A 28 1.78 9.00 6.41
C ALA A 28 2.43 8.00 7.37
N TYR A 29 1.64 7.30 8.18
CA TYR A 29 2.12 6.25 9.08
C TYR A 29 2.83 5.12 8.30
N SER A 30 2.23 4.63 7.22
CA SER A 30 2.81 3.59 6.38
C SER A 30 4.13 4.04 5.78
N TYR A 31 4.20 5.29 5.31
CA TYR A 31 5.43 5.86 4.73
C TYR A 31 6.55 6.04 5.77
N LEU A 32 6.22 6.53 6.97
CA LEU A 32 7.20 6.66 8.06
C LEU A 32 7.75 5.29 8.48
N TRP A 33 6.88 4.28 8.51
CA TRP A 33 7.28 2.91 8.80
C TRP A 33 8.19 2.34 7.71
N PHE A 34 7.90 2.63 6.46
CA PHE A 34 8.76 2.28 5.33
C PHE A 34 10.15 2.95 5.45
N LEU A 35 10.21 4.24 5.74
CA LEU A 35 11.48 4.95 5.89
C LEU A 35 12.38 4.29 6.95
N LYS A 36 11.79 3.88 8.08
CA LYS A 36 12.50 3.19 9.16
C LYS A 36 13.06 1.84 8.72
N ARG A 37 12.35 1.11 7.84
CA ARG A 37 12.71 -0.23 7.37
C ARG A 37 13.44 -0.26 6.02
N ARG A 38 13.56 0.86 5.34
CA ARG A 38 14.19 0.94 4.02
C ARG A 38 15.61 0.33 3.98
N ARG A 39 16.34 0.43 5.09
CA ARG A 39 17.70 -0.12 5.20
C ARG A 39 17.74 -1.65 5.31
N SER A 40 16.65 -2.30 5.70
CA SER A 40 16.54 -3.76 5.81
C SER A 40 15.96 -4.41 4.54
N ALA A 41 15.81 -3.65 3.47
CA ALA A 41 15.30 -4.16 2.21
C ALA A 41 16.31 -5.12 1.56
N ILE A 42 15.85 -6.33 1.21
CA ILE A 42 16.66 -7.35 0.52
C ILE A 42 16.33 -7.31 -0.97
N LEU A 43 15.07 -7.52 -1.31
CA LEU A 43 14.59 -7.53 -2.69
C LEU A 43 13.31 -6.70 -2.79
N THR A 44 13.40 -5.53 -3.41
CA THR A 44 12.27 -4.62 -3.52
C THR A 44 12.12 -4.09 -4.94
N TRP A 45 10.88 -3.72 -5.28
CA TRP A 45 10.56 -3.07 -6.55
C TRP A 45 9.49 -2.01 -6.35
N ARG A 46 9.41 -1.11 -7.32
CA ARG A 46 8.39 -0.06 -7.34
C ARG A 46 7.15 -0.56 -8.08
N ILE A 47 6.00 -0.08 -7.64
CA ILE A 47 4.76 -0.35 -8.33
C ILE A 47 4.69 0.53 -9.58
N PRO A 48 4.17 0.02 -10.69
CA PRO A 48 3.86 0.84 -11.83
C PRO A 48 2.85 1.93 -11.45
N LYS A 49 2.99 3.09 -12.06
CA LYS A 49 2.05 4.19 -11.83
C LYS A 49 0.65 3.77 -12.25
N PRO A 50 -0.38 4.04 -11.43
CA PRO A 50 -1.76 3.73 -11.80
C PRO A 50 -2.19 4.49 -13.07
N PRO A 51 -3.11 3.96 -13.86
CA PRO A 51 -3.50 4.54 -15.15
C PRO A 51 -3.98 5.99 -15.05
N LEU A 52 -4.59 6.38 -13.96
CA LEU A 52 -5.11 7.75 -13.73
C LEU A 52 -4.17 8.62 -12.89
N TYR A 53 -2.88 8.28 -12.79
CA TYR A 53 -1.95 9.03 -11.94
C TYR A 53 -1.83 10.51 -12.31
N ALA A 54 -1.70 10.83 -13.61
CA ALA A 54 -1.60 12.21 -14.07
C ALA A 54 -2.88 13.00 -13.77
N PHE A 55 -4.04 12.37 -13.94
CA PHE A 55 -5.32 12.97 -13.59
C PHE A 55 -5.43 13.26 -12.08
N SER A 56 -5.05 12.31 -11.24
CA SER A 56 -5.07 12.50 -9.78
C SER A 56 -4.15 13.64 -9.33
N LEU A 57 -3.00 13.80 -9.98
CA LEU A 57 -2.09 14.92 -9.72
C LEU A 57 -2.70 16.25 -10.18
N GLY A 58 -3.37 16.28 -11.34
CA GLY A 58 -4.12 17.44 -11.82
C GLY A 58 -5.22 17.88 -10.85
N VAL A 59 -5.97 16.93 -10.30
CA VAL A 59 -6.95 17.19 -9.22
C VAL A 59 -6.27 17.79 -8.00
N GLY A 60 -5.09 17.28 -7.61
CA GLY A 60 -4.30 17.83 -6.53
C GLY A 60 -3.95 19.33 -6.76
N VAL A 61 -3.48 19.67 -7.96
CA VAL A 61 -3.15 21.07 -8.33
C VAL A 61 -4.39 21.95 -8.27
N ALA A 62 -5.51 21.49 -8.85
CA ALA A 62 -6.77 22.26 -8.83
C ALA A 62 -7.28 22.49 -7.41
N LEU A 63 -7.20 21.49 -6.54
CA LEU A 63 -7.56 21.64 -5.12
C LEU A 63 -6.62 22.62 -4.39
N GLY A 64 -5.32 22.60 -4.69
CA GLY A 64 -4.36 23.54 -4.14
C GLY A 64 -4.69 24.99 -4.49
N LEU A 65 -5.04 25.24 -5.75
CA LEU A 65 -5.50 26.57 -6.20
C LEU A 65 -6.81 26.98 -5.50
N LEU A 66 -7.76 26.05 -5.37
CA LEU A 66 -9.02 26.29 -4.68
C LEU A 66 -8.79 26.65 -3.19
N VAL A 67 -7.94 25.91 -2.50
CA VAL A 67 -7.56 26.17 -1.11
C VAL A 67 -6.92 27.55 -1.00
N PHE A 68 -5.97 27.86 -1.90
CA PHE A 68 -5.30 29.16 -1.92
C PHE A 68 -6.30 30.30 -2.09
N VAL A 69 -7.20 30.23 -3.06
CA VAL A 69 -8.24 31.25 -3.29
C VAL A 69 -9.16 31.38 -2.07
N LYS A 70 -9.63 30.27 -1.52
CA LYS A 70 -10.52 30.28 -0.34
C LYS A 70 -9.87 30.92 0.88
N VAL A 71 -8.62 30.57 1.17
CA VAL A 71 -7.92 31.05 2.37
C VAL A 71 -7.47 32.49 2.22
N VAL A 72 -6.88 32.85 1.06
CA VAL A 72 -6.26 34.17 0.88
C VAL A 72 -7.29 35.25 0.51
N PHE A 73 -8.18 34.98 -0.43
CA PHE A 73 -9.12 35.98 -0.96
C PHE A 73 -10.47 35.94 -0.26
N ILE A 74 -11.02 34.75 -0.03
CA ILE A 74 -12.38 34.63 0.53
C ILE A 74 -12.35 34.58 2.06
N ARG A 75 -11.21 34.24 2.66
CA ARG A 75 -11.01 34.06 4.12
C ARG A 75 -12.00 33.09 4.75
N ARG A 76 -12.36 32.01 4.03
CA ARG A 76 -13.22 30.94 4.51
C ARG A 76 -12.43 29.68 4.87
N GLN A 77 -13.00 28.89 5.76
CA GLN A 77 -12.42 27.59 6.10
C GLN A 77 -12.41 26.67 4.87
N ALA A 78 -11.28 25.97 4.66
CA ALA A 78 -11.03 25.07 3.54
C ALA A 78 -10.53 23.70 4.02
N PHE A 79 -11.03 23.22 5.17
CA PHE A 79 -10.53 21.98 5.80
C PHE A 79 -10.66 20.77 4.89
N GLY A 80 -11.84 20.57 4.30
CA GLY A 80 -12.10 19.42 3.42
C GLY A 80 -11.20 19.42 2.18
N GLU A 81 -11.13 20.57 1.52
CA GLU A 81 -10.31 20.76 0.32
C GLU A 81 -8.82 20.63 0.63
N LEU A 82 -8.39 21.13 1.79
CA LEU A 82 -6.99 21.00 2.24
C LEU A 82 -6.62 19.52 2.46
N MET A 83 -7.49 18.74 3.11
CA MET A 83 -7.23 17.31 3.34
C MET A 83 -7.17 16.52 2.02
N MET A 84 -8.05 16.83 1.08
CA MET A 84 -8.02 16.25 -0.27
C MET A 84 -6.75 16.69 -1.03
N PHE A 85 -6.38 17.96 -0.95
CA PHE A 85 -5.15 18.47 -1.56
C PHE A 85 -3.90 17.72 -1.05
N VAL A 86 -3.77 17.57 0.27
CA VAL A 86 -2.65 16.82 0.90
C VAL A 86 -2.61 15.38 0.41
N TYR A 87 -3.78 14.74 0.26
CA TYR A 87 -3.87 13.39 -0.27
C TYR A 87 -3.36 13.30 -1.72
N TYR A 88 -3.95 14.07 -2.62
CA TYR A 88 -3.68 13.96 -4.06
C TYR A 88 -2.32 14.52 -4.47
N ALA A 89 -1.89 15.62 -3.88
CA ALA A 89 -0.64 16.30 -4.26
C ALA A 89 0.61 15.68 -3.61
N TYR A 90 0.49 15.13 -2.39
CA TYR A 90 1.66 14.68 -1.63
C TYR A 90 1.61 13.20 -1.26
N LEU A 91 0.59 12.76 -0.53
CA LEU A 91 0.62 11.44 0.09
C LEU A 91 0.39 10.31 -0.91
N SER A 92 -0.47 10.49 -1.88
CA SER A 92 -0.69 9.51 -2.95
C SER A 92 0.60 9.30 -3.78
N PRO A 93 1.27 10.34 -4.31
CA PRO A 93 2.58 10.19 -4.95
C PRO A 93 3.66 9.57 -4.05
N MET A 94 3.73 9.99 -2.77
CA MET A 94 4.67 9.41 -1.80
C MET A 94 4.43 7.92 -1.59
N SER A 95 3.19 7.47 -1.53
CA SER A 95 2.86 6.06 -1.34
C SER A 95 3.38 5.16 -2.45
N LEU A 96 3.54 5.67 -3.67
CA LEU A 96 4.11 4.95 -4.81
C LEU A 96 5.63 4.74 -4.70
N THR A 97 6.29 5.50 -3.83
CA THR A 97 7.74 5.34 -3.58
C THR A 97 8.05 4.25 -2.56
N ILE A 98 7.02 3.73 -1.87
CA ILE A 98 7.18 2.61 -0.94
C ILE A 98 7.62 1.38 -1.73
N GLY A 99 8.83 0.87 -1.45
CA GLY A 99 9.34 -0.36 -2.04
C GLY A 99 8.53 -1.55 -1.54
N ARG A 100 7.86 -2.24 -2.43
CA ARG A 100 7.20 -3.52 -2.13
C ARG A 100 8.17 -4.65 -2.35
N GLY A 101 8.02 -5.73 -1.58
CA GLY A 101 8.90 -6.89 -1.67
C GLY A 101 9.33 -7.42 -0.32
N PHE A 102 10.55 -7.94 -0.28
CA PHE A 102 11.10 -8.70 0.84
C PHE A 102 12.11 -7.87 1.61
N TYR A 103 11.97 -7.90 2.93
CA TYR A 103 12.83 -7.25 3.90
C TYR A 103 13.45 -8.33 4.82
N GLN A 104 14.42 -7.97 5.64
CA GLN A 104 15.05 -8.93 6.55
C GLN A 104 14.06 -9.57 7.52
N ASP A 105 13.06 -8.82 7.95
CA ASP A 105 12.12 -9.18 9.02
C ASP A 105 10.67 -9.42 8.53
N GLY A 106 10.39 -9.30 7.21
CA GLY A 106 9.05 -9.53 6.70
C GLY A 106 8.85 -9.15 5.23
N ILE A 107 7.61 -9.14 4.81
CA ILE A 107 7.17 -8.89 3.44
C ILE A 107 6.31 -7.63 3.41
N TRP A 108 6.64 -6.69 2.54
CA TRP A 108 5.77 -5.55 2.25
C TRP A 108 4.84 -5.88 1.08
N ALA A 109 3.63 -6.29 1.41
CA ALA A 109 2.61 -6.65 0.43
C ALA A 109 1.49 -5.61 0.42
N ASP A 110 1.12 -5.13 -0.76
CA ASP A 110 0.14 -4.08 -0.96
C ASP A 110 0.41 -2.83 -0.10
N THR A 111 -0.41 -2.56 0.90
CA THR A 111 -0.31 -1.39 1.79
C THR A 111 0.18 -1.75 3.19
N ALA A 112 0.60 -2.98 3.43
CA ALA A 112 0.95 -3.46 4.76
C ALA A 112 2.26 -4.23 4.78
N PHE A 113 2.97 -4.09 5.88
CA PHE A 113 4.10 -4.92 6.21
C PHE A 113 3.63 -6.12 7.05
N ILE A 114 4.05 -7.32 6.67
CA ILE A 114 3.74 -8.58 7.36
C ILE A 114 5.07 -9.18 7.83
N PRO A 115 5.34 -9.23 9.14
CA PRO A 115 6.50 -9.92 9.67
C PRO A 115 6.47 -11.41 9.29
N TYR A 116 7.62 -12.04 9.05
CA TYR A 116 7.64 -13.47 8.72
C TYR A 116 6.98 -14.34 9.79
N GLN A 117 7.07 -13.96 11.06
CA GLN A 117 6.43 -14.66 12.18
C GLN A 117 4.88 -14.63 12.12
N GLU A 118 4.32 -13.64 11.44
CA GLU A 118 2.88 -13.49 11.26
C GLU A 118 2.37 -14.11 9.96
N VAL A 119 3.25 -14.64 9.12
CA VAL A 119 2.85 -15.30 7.88
C VAL A 119 2.24 -16.66 8.22
N GLY A 120 0.96 -16.82 7.91
CA GLY A 120 0.21 -18.05 8.12
C GLY A 120 0.08 -18.93 6.88
N GLY A 121 0.26 -18.33 5.70
CA GLY A 121 0.18 -19.05 4.43
C GLY A 121 0.67 -18.20 3.27
N ILE A 122 1.13 -18.88 2.22
CA ILE A 122 1.65 -18.26 1.01
C ILE A 122 1.12 -19.04 -0.18
N SER A 123 0.67 -18.33 -1.20
CA SER A 123 0.23 -18.94 -2.46
C SER A 123 0.72 -18.10 -3.63
N TRP A 124 1.23 -18.77 -4.65
CA TRP A 124 1.55 -18.14 -5.92
C TRP A 124 0.36 -18.23 -6.87
N ARG A 125 0.04 -17.16 -7.51
CA ARG A 125 -0.99 -17.11 -8.55
C ARG A 125 -0.39 -16.54 -9.82
N GLU A 126 -0.31 -17.34 -10.85
CA GLU A 126 0.06 -16.92 -12.17
C GLU A 126 -1.13 -16.26 -12.85
N GLY A 127 -0.94 -15.03 -13.33
CA GLY A 127 -1.87 -14.34 -14.21
C GLY A 127 -1.21 -14.15 -15.57
N GLU A 128 -2.00 -13.85 -16.60
CA GLU A 128 -1.51 -13.72 -17.98
C GLU A 128 -0.33 -12.74 -18.15
N GLN A 129 -0.21 -11.72 -17.31
CA GLN A 129 0.83 -10.69 -17.42
C GLN A 129 1.65 -10.49 -16.15
N GLN A 130 1.23 -11.04 -15.02
CA GLN A 130 1.89 -10.80 -13.73
C GLN A 130 1.77 -12.00 -12.79
N ILE A 131 2.87 -12.32 -12.16
CA ILE A 131 2.90 -13.30 -11.10
C ILE A 131 2.57 -12.60 -9.80
N SER A 132 1.63 -13.16 -9.04
CA SER A 132 1.18 -12.57 -7.78
C SER A 132 1.46 -13.53 -6.63
N LEU A 133 2.14 -13.03 -5.62
CA LEU A 133 2.29 -13.69 -4.34
C LEU A 133 1.14 -13.26 -3.43
N ILE A 134 0.37 -14.20 -2.93
CA ILE A 134 -0.67 -13.98 -1.93
C ILE A 134 -0.08 -14.37 -0.58
N VAL A 135 0.03 -13.41 0.31
CA VAL A 135 0.51 -13.62 1.68
C VAL A 135 -0.67 -13.52 2.64
N ILE A 136 -0.90 -14.56 3.41
CA ILE A 136 -1.98 -14.64 4.39
C ILE A 136 -1.38 -14.37 5.77
N SER A 137 -1.89 -13.34 6.46
CA SER A 137 -1.48 -13.05 7.83
C SER A 137 -2.20 -13.98 8.81
N ARG A 138 -1.42 -14.65 9.68
CA ARG A 138 -1.92 -15.56 10.71
C ARG A 138 -2.82 -14.87 11.74
N LEU A 139 -2.48 -13.65 12.13
CA LEU A 139 -3.20 -12.90 13.18
C LEU A 139 -4.53 -12.31 12.70
N ARG A 140 -4.62 -11.96 11.42
CA ARG A 140 -5.77 -11.21 10.90
C ARG A 140 -6.58 -11.95 9.86
N ASN A 141 -6.19 -13.16 9.47
CA ASN A 141 -6.77 -13.91 8.33
C ASN A 141 -6.94 -13.06 7.05
N LEU A 142 -6.09 -12.03 6.88
CA LEU A 142 -6.13 -11.12 5.76
C LEU A 142 -5.11 -11.55 4.70
N ALA A 143 -5.62 -11.88 3.53
CA ALA A 143 -4.79 -12.11 2.36
C ALA A 143 -4.32 -10.77 1.75
N ARG A 144 -3.02 -10.64 1.51
CA ARG A 144 -2.42 -9.49 0.84
C ARG A 144 -1.74 -9.93 -0.43
N ARG A 145 -1.95 -9.16 -1.49
CA ARG A 145 -1.38 -9.46 -2.79
C ARG A 145 -0.10 -8.66 -3.02
N LEU A 146 0.94 -9.34 -3.47
CA LEU A 146 2.19 -8.74 -3.90
C LEU A 146 2.44 -9.14 -5.36
N ASN A 147 2.32 -8.19 -6.27
CA ASN A 147 2.66 -8.43 -7.67
C ASN A 147 4.17 -8.45 -7.82
N VAL A 148 4.70 -9.56 -8.31
CA VAL A 148 6.13 -9.79 -8.50
C VAL A 148 6.45 -9.64 -9.99
N PRO A 149 7.40 -8.77 -10.36
CA PRO A 149 7.88 -8.70 -11.74
C PRO A 149 8.51 -10.03 -12.17
N GLY A 150 8.28 -10.43 -13.42
CA GLY A 150 8.75 -11.72 -13.93
C GLY A 150 10.28 -11.91 -13.85
N ASP A 151 11.03 -10.83 -14.07
CA ASP A 151 12.50 -10.79 -13.94
C ASP A 151 13.00 -11.08 -12.53
N LYS A 152 12.16 -10.85 -11.50
CA LYS A 152 12.49 -11.05 -10.07
C LYS A 152 11.84 -12.28 -9.45
N TYR A 153 11.07 -13.03 -10.23
CA TYR A 153 10.32 -14.18 -9.71
C TYR A 153 11.23 -15.27 -9.11
N GLY A 154 12.26 -15.67 -9.86
CA GLY A 154 13.19 -16.71 -9.40
C GLY A 154 13.93 -16.31 -8.11
N GLU A 155 14.37 -15.06 -8.01
CA GLU A 155 15.03 -14.53 -6.82
C GLU A 155 14.06 -14.45 -5.63
N ALA A 156 12.84 -13.96 -5.87
CA ALA A 156 11.80 -13.89 -4.86
C ALA A 156 11.43 -15.27 -4.30
N ARG A 157 11.34 -16.29 -5.17
CA ARG A 157 11.03 -17.68 -4.78
C ARG A 157 12.13 -18.29 -3.93
N ARG A 158 13.41 -18.11 -4.30
CA ARG A 158 14.57 -18.59 -3.52
C ARG A 158 14.59 -17.95 -2.14
N LEU A 159 14.53 -16.61 -2.10
CA LEU A 159 14.56 -15.85 -0.85
C LEU A 159 13.41 -16.25 0.08
N LEU A 160 12.22 -16.46 -0.47
CA LEU A 160 11.07 -16.88 0.32
C LEU A 160 11.26 -18.28 0.91
N ARG A 161 11.81 -19.24 0.14
CA ARG A 161 12.13 -20.60 0.61
C ARG A 161 13.12 -20.54 1.78
N ASP A 162 14.17 -19.75 1.65
CA ASP A 162 15.18 -19.59 2.69
C ASP A 162 14.60 -18.99 3.96
N LYS A 163 13.79 -17.93 3.82
CA LYS A 163 13.14 -17.27 4.96
C LYS A 163 12.07 -18.13 5.65
N ILE A 164 11.37 -18.95 4.91
CA ILE A 164 10.42 -19.94 5.48
C ILE A 164 11.18 -20.97 6.31
N GLY A 165 12.31 -21.47 5.81
CA GLY A 165 13.17 -22.40 6.55
C GLY A 165 13.74 -21.79 7.82
N GLU A 166 14.26 -20.55 7.74
CA GLU A 166 14.85 -19.84 8.90
C GLU A 166 13.83 -19.59 10.04
N HIS A 167 12.58 -19.28 9.70
CA HIS A 167 11.57 -18.88 10.69
C HIS A 167 10.71 -20.03 11.17
N ALA A 168 11.02 -21.29 10.76
CA ALA A 168 10.24 -22.50 11.08
C ALA A 168 8.72 -22.23 10.95
N ILE A 169 8.31 -21.65 9.83
CA ILE A 169 6.89 -21.38 9.57
C ILE A 169 6.23 -22.73 9.40
N HIS A 170 5.76 -23.31 10.50
CA HIS A 170 4.99 -24.53 10.50
C HIS A 170 3.61 -24.22 9.95
N PHE A 171 3.37 -24.62 8.71
CA PHE A 171 2.03 -24.66 8.14
C PHE A 171 1.25 -25.77 8.86
N THR A 172 0.58 -25.42 9.96
CA THR A 172 -0.42 -26.28 10.60
C THR A 172 -1.72 -26.20 9.80
N GLY A 173 -1.79 -26.87 8.72
CA GLY A 173 -2.96 -26.99 7.88
C GLY A 173 -2.56 -27.69 6.61
N THR A 174 -3.42 -28.58 6.11
CA THR A 174 -3.25 -29.36 4.88
C THR A 174 -2.32 -28.66 3.91
N GLY A 175 -1.14 -29.25 3.71
CA GLY A 175 -0.01 -28.63 3.05
C GLY A 175 -0.45 -27.85 1.81
N LEU A 176 -0.21 -26.55 1.80
CA LEU A 176 -0.16 -25.84 0.56
C LEU A 176 0.96 -26.53 -0.22
N ASP A 177 0.56 -27.30 -1.20
CA ASP A 177 1.45 -27.88 -2.18
C ASP A 177 2.15 -26.71 -2.87
N LEU A 178 3.37 -26.41 -2.45
CA LEU A 178 4.21 -25.38 -3.06
C LEU A 178 4.72 -25.86 -4.41
N GLY A 179 3.97 -26.77 -5.06
CA GLY A 179 4.28 -27.32 -6.36
C GLY A 179 5.63 -28.05 -6.33
N ALA A 180 5.66 -29.25 -5.79
CA ALA A 180 6.80 -30.14 -5.91
C ALA A 180 7.10 -30.49 -7.40
N HIS A 181 6.22 -30.10 -8.30
CA HIS A 181 6.33 -30.27 -9.75
C HIS A 181 6.09 -28.96 -10.47
N ASP A 182 7.09 -28.11 -10.49
CA ASP A 182 7.19 -27.10 -11.55
C ASP A 182 8.12 -27.68 -12.62
N GLU A 183 7.53 -28.18 -13.71
CA GLU A 183 8.24 -28.74 -14.87
C GLU A 183 9.24 -27.77 -15.52
N ARG A 184 9.35 -26.54 -15.01
CA ARG A 184 10.29 -25.53 -15.47
C ARG A 184 11.66 -25.58 -14.79
N ASP A 185 11.83 -26.42 -13.76
CA ASP A 185 13.14 -26.61 -13.11
C ASP A 185 13.99 -27.70 -13.82
N GLU A 186 13.48 -28.32 -14.89
CA GLU A 186 14.18 -29.36 -15.67
C GLU A 186 14.67 -28.92 -17.06
N ALA A 187 14.74 -27.61 -17.34
CA ALA A 187 15.29 -27.09 -18.60
C ALA A 187 16.56 -26.27 -18.37
#